data_d950234bd64588b1e69e0a85920b4e8e
#
_entry.id   d950234bd64588b1e69e0a85920b4e8e
#
_cell.length_a   1.000
_cell.length_b   1.000
_cell.length_c   1.000
_cell.angle_alpha   90.00
_cell.angle_beta   90.00
_cell.angle_gamma   90.00
#
_symmetry.space_group_name_H-M   'P 1'
#
loop_
_entity.id
_entity.type
_entity.pdbx_description
1 polymer ?
#
loop_
_entity_poly.entity_id
_entity_poly.type
_entity_poly.pdbx_seq_one_letter_code
_entity_poly.pdbx_strand_id
1 'polypeptide(L)'
;MWKIDLGYREEFQSTFERLYQKKQDLQNSRPLPTIALNKIKESLSIEWTYNSNSIEGNTLTLRETQMVLQEGITIKGISLREHFEAHNHDKAIDYLFSIINDNYVLRSIDILSLHGLVLRSIEDDFAGRLRNG
;
A
#
# COMPACT_ATOMS: atom_id res chain seq x y z
N MET A 1 22.87 5.30 -4.50
CA MET A 1 23.06 3.84 -4.40
C MET A 1 22.96 3.43 -2.94
N TRP A 2 21.87 2.82 -2.54
CA TRP A 2 21.66 2.36 -1.18
C TRP A 2 22.54 1.13 -0.95
N LYS A 3 23.72 1.32 -0.36
CA LYS A 3 24.42 0.23 0.29
C LYS A 3 23.85 0.14 1.70
N ILE A 4 22.85 -0.71 1.87
CA ILE A 4 22.52 -1.22 3.18
C ILE A 4 23.59 -2.28 3.45
N ASP A 5 24.60 -1.91 4.20
CA ASP A 5 25.56 -2.87 4.78
C ASP A 5 24.84 -3.50 5.99
N LEU A 6 23.90 -4.35 5.65
CA LEU A 6 23.31 -5.27 6.60
C LEU A 6 24.24 -6.47 6.57
N GLY A 7 25.01 -6.72 7.63
CA GLY A 7 25.84 -7.92 7.80
C GLY A 7 25.00 -9.20 7.70
N TYR A 8 24.44 -9.44 6.53
CA TYR A 8 23.60 -10.60 6.26
C TYR A 8 24.44 -11.83 6.17
N ARG A 9 23.97 -12.86 6.85
CA ARG A 9 24.47 -14.23 6.76
C ARG A 9 24.45 -14.67 5.29
N GLU A 10 25.43 -15.46 4.89
CA GLU A 10 25.54 -16.07 3.55
C GLU A 10 24.24 -16.74 3.05
N GLU A 11 23.42 -17.19 4.00
CA GLU A 11 22.08 -17.75 3.82
C GLU A 11 21.12 -16.89 2.98
N PHE A 12 21.22 -15.56 3.03
CA PHE A 12 20.34 -14.66 2.28
C PHE A 12 20.92 -14.13 0.97
N GLN A 13 22.20 -14.40 0.72
CA GLN A 13 22.90 -13.85 -0.44
C GLN A 13 22.24 -14.25 -1.77
N SER A 14 21.89 -15.51 -1.94
CA SER A 14 21.20 -16.02 -3.14
C SER A 14 19.83 -15.37 -3.36
N THR A 15 19.12 -15.05 -2.27
CA THR A 15 17.83 -14.35 -2.32
C THR A 15 18.02 -12.89 -2.78
N PHE A 16 19.03 -12.19 -2.26
CA PHE A 16 19.34 -10.83 -2.69
C PHE A 16 19.83 -10.76 -4.15
N GLU A 17 20.66 -11.70 -4.58
CA GLU A 17 21.11 -11.80 -5.98
C GLU A 17 19.91 -11.98 -6.92
N ARG A 18 18.96 -12.86 -6.56
CA ARG A 18 17.72 -13.07 -7.34
C ARG A 18 16.83 -11.83 -7.36
N LEU A 19 16.69 -11.12 -6.25
CA LEU A 19 15.93 -9.87 -6.18
C LEU A 19 16.60 -8.77 -7.00
N TYR A 20 17.92 -8.67 -6.94
CA TYR A 20 18.68 -7.72 -7.73
C TYR A 20 18.53 -7.99 -9.23
N GLN A 21 18.62 -9.26 -9.65
CA GLN A 21 18.40 -9.64 -11.05
C GLN A 21 17.00 -9.25 -11.53
N LYS A 22 15.96 -9.57 -10.76
CA LYS A 22 14.58 -9.17 -11.10
C LYS A 22 14.40 -7.66 -11.19
N LYS A 23 15.07 -6.90 -10.32
CA LYS A 23 15.09 -5.44 -10.39
C LYS A 23 15.73 -4.95 -11.69
N GLN A 24 16.84 -5.54 -12.09
CA GLN A 24 17.52 -5.21 -13.36
C GLN A 24 16.63 -5.53 -14.57
N ASP A 25 16.00 -6.70 -14.57
CA ASP A 25 15.11 -7.12 -15.65
C ASP A 25 13.93 -6.14 -15.80
N LEU A 26 13.35 -5.71 -14.67
CA LEU A 26 12.29 -4.70 -14.64
C LEU A 26 12.77 -3.33 -15.16
N GLN A 27 13.97 -2.90 -14.78
CA GLN A 27 14.58 -1.64 -15.27
C GLN A 27 14.82 -1.69 -16.76
N ASN A 28 15.33 -2.80 -17.29
CA ASN A 28 15.59 -3.00 -18.72
C ASN A 28 14.29 -3.06 -19.54
N SER A 29 13.17 -3.42 -18.92
CA SER A 29 11.85 -3.47 -19.57
C SER A 29 11.15 -2.11 -19.63
N ARG A 30 11.74 -1.06 -19.07
CA ARG A 30 11.15 0.30 -19.09
C ARG A 30 11.44 1.03 -20.39
N PRO A 31 10.54 1.96 -20.83
CA PRO A 31 9.25 2.28 -20.20
C PRO A 31 8.19 1.20 -20.43
N LEU A 32 7.45 0.83 -19.37
CA LEU A 32 6.32 -0.07 -19.52
C LEU A 32 5.12 0.67 -20.15
N PRO A 33 4.29 -0.01 -20.97
CA PRO A 33 3.07 0.57 -21.48
C PRO A 33 2.16 1.06 -20.35
N THR A 34 1.59 2.27 -20.48
CA THR A 34 0.75 2.89 -19.44
C THR A 34 -0.41 1.99 -19.02
N ILE A 35 -1.02 1.28 -19.97
CA ILE A 35 -2.12 0.33 -19.68
C ILE A 35 -1.64 -0.80 -18.76
N ALA A 36 -0.46 -1.34 -19.00
CA ALA A 36 0.13 -2.39 -18.17
C ALA A 36 0.45 -1.87 -16.77
N LEU A 37 1.03 -0.67 -16.66
CA LEU A 37 1.30 -0.02 -15.38
C LEU A 37 0.04 0.20 -14.56
N ASN A 38 -1.03 0.69 -15.18
CA ASN A 38 -2.29 0.94 -14.49
C ASN A 38 -2.90 -0.37 -13.96
N LYS A 39 -2.90 -1.44 -14.76
CA LYS A 39 -3.39 -2.74 -14.31
C LYS A 39 -2.58 -3.33 -13.15
N ILE A 40 -1.25 -3.18 -13.20
CA ILE A 40 -0.36 -3.62 -12.11
C ILE A 40 -0.66 -2.83 -10.84
N LYS A 41 -0.78 -1.50 -10.93
CA LYS A 41 -1.11 -0.64 -9.78
C LYS A 41 -2.45 -1.02 -9.16
N GLU A 42 -3.47 -1.21 -9.99
CA GLU A 42 -4.80 -1.59 -9.55
C GLU A 42 -4.79 -2.95 -8.82
N SER A 43 -4.18 -3.97 -9.41
CA SER A 43 -4.04 -5.28 -8.79
C SER A 43 -3.29 -5.23 -7.46
N LEU A 44 -2.15 -4.52 -7.43
CA LEU A 44 -1.36 -4.35 -6.22
C LEU A 44 -2.10 -3.57 -5.14
N SER A 45 -2.88 -2.53 -5.49
CA SER A 45 -3.67 -1.76 -4.53
C SER A 45 -4.71 -2.64 -3.86
N ILE A 46 -5.43 -3.46 -4.61
CA ILE A 46 -6.44 -4.38 -4.09
C ILE A 46 -5.81 -5.41 -3.14
N GLU A 47 -4.74 -6.08 -3.58
CA GLU A 47 -4.06 -7.08 -2.76
C GLU A 47 -3.44 -6.48 -1.50
N TRP A 48 -2.83 -5.31 -1.62
CA TRP A 48 -2.23 -4.60 -0.49
C TRP A 48 -3.29 -4.17 0.51
N THR A 49 -4.39 -3.60 0.04
CA THR A 49 -5.53 -3.20 0.89
C THR A 49 -6.12 -4.41 1.62
N TYR A 50 -6.39 -5.50 0.90
CA TYR A 50 -6.88 -6.73 1.52
C TYR A 50 -5.94 -7.26 2.59
N ASN A 51 -4.67 -7.45 2.27
CA ASN A 51 -3.71 -8.04 3.21
C ASN A 51 -3.49 -7.17 4.44
N SER A 52 -3.34 -5.85 4.28
CA SER A 52 -3.15 -4.92 5.40
C SER A 52 -4.36 -4.90 6.33
N ASN A 53 -5.56 -4.77 5.79
CA ASN A 53 -6.77 -4.73 6.59
C ASN A 53 -7.10 -6.07 7.25
N SER A 54 -6.80 -7.18 6.58
CA SER A 54 -6.98 -8.53 7.13
C SER A 54 -6.10 -8.77 8.36
N ILE A 55 -4.87 -8.25 8.39
CA ILE A 55 -3.98 -8.30 9.56
C ILE A 55 -4.60 -7.54 10.76
N GLU A 56 -5.32 -6.46 10.50
CA GLU A 56 -6.01 -5.65 11.51
C GLU A 56 -7.39 -6.18 11.89
N GLY A 57 -7.81 -7.31 11.31
CA GLY A 57 -9.05 -8.00 11.65
C GLY A 57 -10.27 -7.69 10.78
N ASN A 58 -10.08 -6.98 9.66
CA ASN A 58 -11.11 -6.80 8.66
C ASN A 58 -11.49 -8.15 8.03
N THR A 59 -12.77 -8.40 7.84
CA THR A 59 -13.31 -9.70 7.42
C THR A 59 -13.70 -9.79 5.94
N LEU A 60 -13.51 -8.71 5.16
CA LEU A 60 -13.67 -8.74 3.72
C LEU A 60 -12.72 -9.78 3.10
N THR A 61 -13.22 -10.61 2.21
CA THR A 61 -12.38 -11.46 1.36
C THR A 61 -11.69 -10.62 0.28
N LEU A 62 -10.64 -11.15 -0.34
CA LEU A 62 -9.96 -10.46 -1.46
C LEU A 62 -10.94 -10.08 -2.58
N ARG A 63 -11.87 -10.97 -2.93
CA ARG A 63 -12.90 -10.70 -3.95
C ARG A 63 -13.85 -9.59 -3.52
N GLU A 64 -14.32 -9.61 -2.27
CA GLU A 64 -15.18 -8.56 -1.73
C GLU A 64 -14.47 -7.23 -1.64
N THR A 65 -13.20 -7.20 -1.23
CA THR A 65 -12.35 -6.00 -1.29
C THR A 65 -12.29 -5.44 -2.70
N GLN A 66 -12.08 -6.28 -3.71
CA GLN A 66 -12.10 -5.87 -5.10
C GLN A 66 -13.45 -5.24 -5.49
N MET A 67 -14.57 -5.89 -5.15
CA MET A 67 -15.92 -5.38 -5.46
C MET A 67 -16.19 -4.04 -4.78
N VAL A 68 -15.78 -3.89 -3.51
CA VAL A 68 -15.91 -2.62 -2.77
C VAL A 68 -15.11 -1.51 -3.45
N LEU A 69 -13.86 -1.76 -3.84
CA LEU A 69 -12.98 -0.75 -4.41
C LEU A 69 -13.29 -0.40 -5.87
N GLN A 70 -13.58 -1.39 -6.70
CA GLN A 70 -13.80 -1.19 -8.13
C GLN A 70 -15.24 -0.85 -8.49
N GLU A 71 -16.22 -1.47 -7.83
CA GLU A 71 -17.64 -1.33 -8.15
C GLU A 71 -18.37 -0.38 -7.19
N GLY A 72 -17.73 0.00 -6.07
CA GLY A 72 -18.29 0.89 -5.06
C GLY A 72 -19.51 0.31 -4.33
N ILE A 73 -19.64 -1.01 -4.30
CA ILE A 73 -20.77 -1.69 -3.66
C ILE A 73 -20.50 -1.98 -2.19
N THR A 74 -21.58 -2.11 -1.42
CA THR A 74 -21.52 -2.60 -0.03
C THR A 74 -21.77 -4.08 0.03
N ILE A 75 -21.05 -4.79 0.89
CA ILE A 75 -21.17 -6.23 1.10
C ILE A 75 -22.10 -6.49 2.28
N LYS A 76 -23.11 -7.31 2.05
CA LYS A 76 -24.08 -7.66 3.11
C LYS A 76 -23.39 -8.43 4.24
N GLY A 77 -23.62 -7.97 5.47
CA GLY A 77 -23.07 -8.60 6.67
C GLY A 77 -21.70 -8.05 7.09
N ILE A 78 -21.10 -7.20 6.29
CA ILE A 78 -19.85 -6.48 6.61
C ILE A 78 -20.19 -5.10 7.19
N SER A 79 -19.48 -4.69 8.23
CA SER A 79 -19.70 -3.41 8.88
C SER A 79 -19.32 -2.22 7.97
N LEU A 80 -19.94 -1.06 8.20
CA LEU A 80 -19.56 0.16 7.51
C LEU A 80 -18.11 0.57 7.82
N ARG A 81 -17.65 0.31 9.04
CA ARG A 81 -16.26 0.53 9.45
C ARG A 81 -15.28 -0.23 8.52
N GLU A 82 -15.53 -1.50 8.28
CA GLU A 82 -14.68 -2.33 7.42
C GLU A 82 -14.65 -1.84 5.97
N HIS A 83 -15.78 -1.31 5.46
CA HIS A 83 -15.81 -0.65 4.16
C HIS A 83 -14.96 0.63 4.14
N PHE A 84 -15.01 1.45 5.20
CA PHE A 84 -14.17 2.63 5.33
C PHE A 84 -12.69 2.25 5.42
N GLU A 85 -12.34 1.22 6.16
CA GLU A 85 -10.97 0.71 6.23
C GLU A 85 -10.42 0.37 4.84
N ALA A 86 -11.19 -0.33 4.01
CA ALA A 86 -10.79 -0.66 2.65
C ALA A 86 -10.64 0.58 1.77
N HIS A 87 -11.63 1.46 1.72
CA HIS A 87 -11.58 2.68 0.93
C HIS A 87 -10.47 3.64 1.36
N ASN A 88 -10.30 3.81 2.67
CA ASN A 88 -9.29 4.72 3.22
C ASN A 88 -7.87 4.22 2.91
N HIS A 89 -7.64 2.93 3.02
CA HIS A 89 -6.35 2.33 2.70
C HIS A 89 -6.01 2.49 1.22
N ASP A 90 -6.97 2.25 0.32
CA ASP A 90 -6.80 2.48 -1.11
C ASP A 90 -6.48 3.96 -1.42
N LYS A 91 -7.18 4.91 -0.79
CA LYS A 91 -6.87 6.34 -0.90
C LYS A 91 -5.49 6.70 -0.36
N ALA A 92 -5.05 6.05 0.72
CA ALA A 92 -3.70 6.25 1.24
C ALA A 92 -2.63 5.72 0.26
N ILE A 93 -2.88 4.61 -0.43
CA ILE A 93 -2.02 4.10 -1.50
C ILE A 93 -1.97 5.09 -2.67
N ASP A 94 -3.11 5.60 -3.14
CA ASP A 94 -3.17 6.62 -4.19
C ASP A 94 -2.35 7.87 -3.82
N TYR A 95 -2.51 8.36 -2.59
CA TYR A 95 -1.73 9.49 -2.09
C TYR A 95 -0.23 9.18 -2.09
N LEU A 96 0.15 8.02 -1.58
CA LEU A 96 1.55 7.58 -1.56
C LEU A 96 2.15 7.58 -2.98
N PHE A 97 1.46 6.99 -3.95
CA PHE A 97 1.91 7.01 -5.34
C PHE A 97 1.97 8.40 -5.96
N SER A 98 1.16 9.35 -5.49
CA SER A 98 1.16 10.72 -6.00
C SER A 98 2.37 11.53 -5.54
N ILE A 99 2.93 11.23 -4.36
CA ILE A 99 4.05 11.97 -3.78
C ILE A 99 5.41 11.32 -4.04
N ILE A 100 5.47 10.00 -4.29
CA ILE A 100 6.73 9.29 -4.50
C ILE A 100 7.27 9.57 -5.90
N ASN A 101 8.53 9.99 -5.95
CA ASN A 101 9.37 10.05 -7.15
C ASN A 101 10.82 9.75 -6.77
N ASP A 102 11.71 9.64 -7.76
CA ASP A 102 13.10 9.19 -7.55
C ASP A 102 13.90 10.06 -6.56
N ASN A 103 13.51 11.31 -6.34
CA ASN A 103 14.18 12.26 -5.46
C ASN A 103 13.35 12.62 -4.22
N TYR A 104 12.23 11.94 -4.00
CA TYR A 104 11.34 12.27 -2.89
C TYR A 104 11.92 11.80 -1.56
N VAL A 105 11.94 12.71 -0.57
CA VAL A 105 12.32 12.39 0.81
C VAL A 105 11.06 12.40 1.66
N LEU A 106 10.72 11.26 2.24
CA LEU A 106 9.55 11.12 3.11
C LEU A 106 9.70 12.00 4.36
N ARG A 107 8.70 12.82 4.63
CA ARG A 107 8.65 13.74 5.76
C ARG A 107 7.63 13.30 6.79
N SER A 108 7.76 13.75 8.02
CA SER A 108 6.79 13.46 9.10
C SER A 108 5.36 13.87 8.73
N ILE A 109 5.19 14.97 7.99
CA ILE A 109 3.87 15.41 7.54
C ILE A 109 3.22 14.42 6.57
N ASP A 110 4.01 13.73 5.77
CA ASP A 110 3.49 12.74 4.81
C ASP A 110 2.98 11.50 5.55
N ILE A 111 3.68 11.09 6.62
CA ILE A 111 3.25 10.01 7.52
C ILE A 111 1.94 10.39 8.22
N LEU A 112 1.84 11.61 8.74
CA LEU A 112 0.62 12.11 9.38
C LEU A 112 -0.54 12.21 8.39
N SER A 113 -0.27 12.58 7.15
CA SER A 113 -1.28 12.63 6.09
C SER A 113 -1.81 11.23 5.74
N LEU A 114 -0.91 10.24 5.62
CA LEU A 114 -1.29 8.84 5.42
C LEU A 114 -2.11 8.31 6.60
N HIS A 115 -1.67 8.57 7.84
CA HIS A 115 -2.38 8.20 9.04
C HIS A 115 -3.79 8.84 9.10
N GLY A 116 -3.88 10.12 8.71
CA GLY A 116 -5.15 10.83 8.61
C GLY A 116 -6.11 10.23 7.58
N LEU A 117 -5.58 9.79 6.42
CA LEU A 117 -6.38 9.13 5.39
C LEU A 117 -6.90 7.78 5.88
N VAL A 118 -6.04 6.95 6.47
CA VAL A 118 -6.41 5.59 6.92
C VAL A 118 -7.48 5.62 8.01
N LEU A 119 -7.39 6.57 8.96
CA LEU A 119 -8.33 6.65 10.10
C LEU A 119 -9.56 7.52 9.86
N ARG A 120 -9.70 8.12 8.70
CA ARG A 120 -10.82 9.01 8.38
C ARG A 120 -12.16 8.29 8.54
N SER A 121 -13.10 8.92 9.28
CA SER A 121 -14.42 8.36 9.57
C SER A 121 -14.42 7.03 10.35
N ILE A 122 -13.25 6.65 10.90
CA ILE A 122 -13.05 5.48 11.76
C ILE A 122 -12.66 5.94 13.16
N GLU A 123 -11.63 6.78 13.27
CA GLU A 123 -11.11 7.35 14.51
C GLU A 123 -10.63 8.80 14.27
N ASP A 124 -11.55 9.67 13.91
CA ASP A 124 -11.25 11.05 13.48
C ASP A 124 -10.51 11.87 14.54
N ASP A 125 -10.68 11.56 15.83
CA ASP A 125 -9.99 12.24 16.93
C ASP A 125 -8.47 12.00 16.92
N PHE A 126 -8.03 10.86 16.39
CA PHE A 126 -6.63 10.47 16.30
C PHE A 126 -6.04 10.63 14.89
N ALA A 127 -6.91 10.77 13.88
CA ALA A 127 -6.51 10.81 12.48
C ALA A 127 -5.50 11.95 12.20
N GLY A 128 -4.33 11.60 11.67
CA GLY A 128 -3.29 12.57 11.29
C GLY A 128 -2.59 13.26 12.46
N ARG A 129 -2.69 12.76 13.68
CA ARG A 129 -2.11 13.35 14.89
C ARG A 129 -1.06 12.45 15.53
N LEU A 130 -0.06 13.05 16.14
CA LEU A 130 0.87 12.33 17.00
C LEU A 130 0.18 11.99 18.32
N ARG A 131 0.50 10.81 18.85
CA ARG A 131 0.05 10.43 20.19
C ARG A 131 0.69 11.36 21.21
N ASN A 132 -0.13 12.05 21.99
CA ASN A 132 0.34 12.78 23.16
C ASN A 132 0.71 11.75 24.24
N GLY A 133 1.96 11.79 24.72
CA GLY A 133 2.45 10.93 25.80
C GLY A 133 1.79 11.23 27.12
#